data_bcc4e4ad2dcb0530cc04f233ef9cb703
#
_entry.id   bcc4e4ad2dcb0530cc04f233ef9cb703
#
_cell.length_a   1.000
_cell.length_b   1.000
_cell.length_c   1.000
_cell.angle_alpha   90.00
_cell.angle_beta   90.00
_cell.angle_gamma   90.00
#
_symmetry.space_group_name_H-M   'P 1'
#
loop_
_entity.id
_entity.type
_entity.pdbx_description
1 polymer ?
#
loop_
_entity_poly.entity_id
_entity_poly.type
_entity_poly.pdbx_seq_one_letter_code
_entity_poly.pdbx_strand_id
1 'polypeptide(L)'
;MWKQQLCINLIKGLDMDPIEQLRLIKSVGFDGFFAVWKEPGQLDGLAEEAQKLGLLFQSIHAPFGKARHMWAEGEAGDAALKELLNCLADCSRLHVSIMVVHPYIGFDIEPPTELGIQRFGELIEAAGDANVKIAFENVEGEEHLALLFQHYGHLPHMGFCWDTGHEMCYNHHQDMLALYSHKLLMTHINDNLGISSFDGIITASDDLHLLPFDGIGDWENIAERLNRHCFEGPLTFELSVSSKRGRHNNDIYAQMPPEQYLCLAYARACRVAAKRGIYGLSSHN
;
A
#
# COMPACT_ATOMS: atom_id res chain seq x y z
N MET A 1 8.70 12.14 -23.05
CA MET A 1 7.43 12.64 -22.46
C MET A 1 7.20 11.82 -21.21
N TRP A 2 7.14 12.45 -20.05
CA TRP A 2 6.83 11.75 -18.79
C TRP A 2 5.40 11.20 -18.87
N LYS A 3 5.23 9.93 -18.51
CA LYS A 3 3.93 9.26 -18.43
C LYS A 3 3.76 8.75 -17.01
N GLN A 4 2.70 9.18 -16.32
CA GLN A 4 2.35 8.63 -15.03
C GLN A 4 1.97 7.16 -15.18
N GLN A 5 2.73 6.28 -14.53
CA GLN A 5 2.37 4.87 -14.45
C GLN A 5 1.25 4.65 -13.45
N LEU A 6 0.35 3.73 -13.77
CA LEU A 6 -0.79 3.35 -12.93
C LEU A 6 -0.69 1.88 -12.58
N CYS A 7 -0.65 1.59 -11.29
CA CYS A 7 -0.66 0.23 -10.75
C CYS A 7 -1.90 0.01 -9.89
N ILE A 8 -2.27 -1.25 -9.70
CA ILE A 8 -3.44 -1.63 -8.90
C ILE A 8 -3.14 -2.92 -8.12
N ASN A 9 -3.80 -3.13 -6.99
CA ASN A 9 -3.73 -4.42 -6.30
C ASN A 9 -4.40 -5.54 -7.11
N LEU A 10 -4.01 -6.79 -6.84
CA LEU A 10 -4.89 -7.92 -7.11
C LEU A 10 -6.12 -7.77 -6.22
N ILE A 11 -7.27 -7.51 -6.83
CA ILE A 11 -8.48 -7.13 -6.11
C ILE A 11 -9.09 -8.33 -5.41
N LYS A 12 -9.11 -8.26 -4.10
CA LYS A 12 -9.76 -9.26 -3.26
C LYS A 12 -11.29 -9.19 -3.44
N GLY A 13 -11.91 -10.36 -3.57
CA GLY A 13 -13.37 -10.48 -3.70
C GLY A 13 -13.87 -10.45 -5.14
N LEU A 14 -13.02 -10.23 -6.14
CA LEU A 14 -13.38 -10.57 -7.52
C LEU A 14 -13.44 -12.10 -7.65
N ASP A 15 -14.54 -12.62 -8.19
CA ASP A 15 -14.70 -14.05 -8.50
C ASP A 15 -13.94 -14.35 -9.80
N MET A 16 -12.61 -14.40 -9.71
CA MET A 16 -11.71 -14.57 -10.85
C MET A 16 -10.37 -15.14 -10.41
N ASP A 17 -9.80 -16.02 -11.22
CA ASP A 17 -8.43 -16.53 -11.04
C ASP A 17 -7.42 -15.36 -11.06
N PRO A 18 -6.40 -15.34 -10.17
CA PRO A 18 -5.43 -14.27 -10.11
C PRO A 18 -4.63 -14.06 -11.41
N ILE A 19 -4.34 -15.12 -12.18
CA ILE A 19 -3.66 -15.00 -13.48
C ILE A 19 -4.59 -14.35 -14.52
N GLU A 20 -5.85 -14.74 -14.54
CA GLU A 20 -6.86 -14.10 -15.40
C GLU A 20 -7.05 -12.63 -15.01
N GLN A 21 -7.00 -12.34 -13.72
CA GLN A 21 -7.06 -10.95 -13.24
C GLN A 21 -5.88 -10.12 -13.75
N LEU A 22 -4.65 -10.66 -13.79
CA LEU A 22 -3.48 -9.96 -14.37
C LEU A 22 -3.69 -9.67 -15.87
N ARG A 23 -4.22 -10.62 -16.63
CA ARG A 23 -4.52 -10.42 -18.06
C ARG A 23 -5.52 -9.29 -18.25
N LEU A 24 -6.54 -9.26 -17.40
CA LEU A 24 -7.56 -8.22 -17.45
C LEU A 24 -7.00 -6.84 -17.02
N ILE A 25 -6.21 -6.78 -15.94
CA ILE A 25 -5.48 -5.57 -15.51
C ILE A 25 -4.65 -4.99 -16.66
N LYS A 26 -3.91 -5.85 -17.39
CA LYS A 26 -3.17 -5.43 -18.58
C LYS A 26 -4.07 -4.91 -19.70
N SER A 27 -5.15 -5.63 -19.99
CA SER A 27 -6.04 -5.31 -21.11
C SER A 27 -6.77 -3.97 -20.92
N VAL A 28 -7.13 -3.61 -19.69
CA VAL A 28 -7.79 -2.33 -19.38
C VAL A 28 -6.84 -1.15 -19.35
N GLY A 29 -5.51 -1.38 -19.28
CA GLY A 29 -4.50 -0.35 -19.47
C GLY A 29 -3.60 -0.03 -18.29
N PHE A 30 -3.69 -0.72 -17.17
CA PHE A 30 -2.75 -0.55 -16.06
C PHE A 30 -1.33 -0.95 -16.47
N ASP A 31 -0.33 -0.27 -15.92
CA ASP A 31 1.08 -0.50 -16.19
C ASP A 31 1.68 -1.58 -15.26
N GLY A 32 1.05 -1.84 -14.12
CA GLY A 32 1.54 -2.80 -13.14
C GLY A 32 0.53 -3.14 -12.04
N PHE A 33 1.01 -3.94 -11.10
CA PHE A 33 0.20 -4.42 -9.99
C PHE A 33 1.05 -4.66 -8.73
N PHE A 34 0.37 -4.88 -7.59
CA PHE A 34 0.96 -5.50 -6.43
C PHE A 34 0.11 -6.67 -5.94
N ALA A 35 0.71 -7.55 -5.16
CA ALA A 35 0.06 -8.72 -4.61
C ALA A 35 0.36 -8.90 -3.12
N VAL A 36 -0.58 -9.51 -2.38
CA VAL A 36 -0.39 -9.86 -0.98
C VAL A 36 0.27 -11.23 -0.89
N TRP A 37 1.37 -11.31 -0.13
CA TRP A 37 2.07 -12.56 0.15
C TRP A 37 1.39 -13.34 1.28
N LYS A 38 1.36 -14.67 1.18
CA LYS A 38 0.82 -15.57 2.21
C LYS A 38 1.80 -16.66 2.60
N GLU A 39 2.52 -17.21 1.63
CA GLU A 39 3.46 -18.31 1.84
C GLU A 39 4.52 -18.35 0.75
N PRO A 40 5.70 -18.95 1.01
CA PRO A 40 6.77 -19.04 0.03
C PRO A 40 6.34 -19.71 -1.28
N GLY A 41 6.72 -19.07 -2.40
CA GLY A 41 6.45 -19.59 -3.75
C GLY A 41 5.04 -19.34 -4.28
N GLN A 42 4.10 -18.84 -3.47
CA GLN A 42 2.72 -18.57 -3.88
C GLN A 42 2.61 -17.59 -5.07
N LEU A 43 3.56 -16.68 -5.19
CA LEU A 43 3.53 -15.60 -6.19
C LEU A 43 4.29 -15.94 -7.49
N ASP A 44 4.87 -17.14 -7.60
CA ASP A 44 5.71 -17.52 -8.74
C ASP A 44 4.96 -17.44 -10.08
N GLY A 45 3.79 -18.05 -10.16
CA GLY A 45 2.97 -18.01 -11.37
C GLY A 45 2.52 -16.59 -11.75
N LEU A 46 2.28 -15.74 -10.76
CA LEU A 46 1.95 -14.32 -11.00
C LEU A 46 3.14 -13.56 -11.57
N ALA A 47 4.35 -13.77 -11.03
CA ALA A 47 5.57 -13.13 -11.52
C ALA A 47 5.89 -13.56 -12.97
N GLU A 48 5.76 -14.85 -13.28
CA GLU A 48 5.95 -15.37 -14.63
C GLU A 48 4.94 -14.78 -15.63
N GLU A 49 3.67 -14.70 -15.24
CA GLU A 49 2.64 -14.16 -16.14
C GLU A 49 2.80 -12.66 -16.31
N ALA A 50 3.13 -11.91 -15.24
CA ALA A 50 3.44 -10.49 -15.31
C ALA A 50 4.59 -10.19 -16.30
N GLN A 51 5.65 -11.00 -16.26
CA GLN A 51 6.76 -10.88 -17.19
C GLN A 51 6.31 -11.08 -18.64
N LYS A 52 5.49 -12.12 -18.92
CA LYS A 52 4.94 -12.38 -20.27
C LYS A 52 4.08 -11.23 -20.77
N LEU A 53 3.30 -10.61 -19.89
CA LEU A 53 2.40 -9.49 -20.19
C LEU A 53 3.12 -8.14 -20.27
N GLY A 54 4.38 -8.04 -19.81
CA GLY A 54 5.07 -6.77 -19.64
C GLY A 54 4.37 -5.87 -18.63
N LEU A 55 3.84 -6.44 -17.54
CA LEU A 55 3.33 -5.73 -16.38
C LEU A 55 4.45 -5.55 -15.35
N LEU A 56 4.52 -4.38 -14.74
CA LEU A 56 5.37 -4.14 -13.59
C LEU A 56 4.79 -4.87 -12.36
N PHE A 57 5.51 -5.83 -11.81
CA PHE A 57 5.24 -6.31 -10.46
C PHE A 57 5.88 -5.34 -9.48
N GLN A 58 5.13 -4.30 -9.09
CA GLN A 58 5.67 -3.13 -8.40
C GLN A 58 6.11 -3.42 -6.98
N SER A 59 5.28 -4.16 -6.23
CA SER A 59 5.56 -4.45 -4.82
C SER A 59 4.86 -5.73 -4.35
N ILE A 60 5.37 -6.27 -3.27
CA ILE A 60 4.71 -7.33 -2.51
C ILE A 60 4.27 -6.76 -1.17
N HIS A 61 2.99 -6.89 -0.86
CA HIS A 61 2.47 -6.54 0.46
C HIS A 61 2.71 -7.71 1.43
N ALA A 62 3.48 -7.45 2.46
CA ALA A 62 3.78 -8.45 3.49
C ALA A 62 2.54 -8.85 4.30
N PRO A 63 2.52 -10.02 4.93
CA PRO A 63 1.48 -10.38 5.86
C PRO A 63 1.52 -9.48 7.09
N PHE A 64 0.38 -8.87 7.44
CA PHE A 64 0.30 -7.88 8.51
C PHE A 64 -0.43 -8.36 9.77
N GLY A 65 -1.15 -9.47 9.71
CA GLY A 65 -1.98 -9.95 10.83
C GLY A 65 -1.22 -10.21 12.14
N LYS A 66 0.11 -10.30 12.09
CA LYS A 66 1.00 -10.49 13.26
C LYS A 66 1.87 -9.28 13.55
N ALA A 67 1.69 -8.13 12.89
CA ALA A 67 2.59 -6.98 13.02
C ALA A 67 2.71 -6.48 14.47
N ARG A 68 1.63 -6.52 15.26
CA ARG A 68 1.67 -6.17 16.69
C ARG A 68 2.63 -7.06 17.50
N HIS A 69 2.81 -8.34 17.12
CA HIS A 69 3.70 -9.24 17.84
C HIS A 69 5.18 -8.91 17.66
N MET A 70 5.54 -8.16 16.63
CA MET A 70 6.91 -7.65 16.46
C MET A 70 7.38 -6.85 17.68
N TRP A 71 6.45 -6.18 18.37
CA TRP A 71 6.69 -5.32 19.51
C TRP A 71 6.62 -6.05 20.87
N ALA A 72 6.10 -7.27 20.89
CA ALA A 72 5.87 -8.05 22.11
C ALA A 72 6.97 -9.09 22.35
N GLU A 73 7.19 -9.44 23.61
CA GLU A 73 8.08 -10.53 23.98
C GLU A 73 7.51 -11.90 23.57
N GLY A 74 8.41 -12.89 23.44
CA GLY A 74 8.08 -14.30 23.25
C GLY A 74 8.05 -14.77 21.80
N GLU A 75 7.76 -16.07 21.63
CA GLU A 75 7.86 -16.81 20.36
C GLU A 75 6.97 -16.25 19.24
N ALA A 76 5.86 -15.59 19.58
CA ALA A 76 4.96 -15.01 18.59
C ALA A 76 5.63 -13.86 17.78
N GLY A 77 6.48 -13.07 18.44
CA GLY A 77 7.26 -12.02 17.79
C GLY A 77 8.34 -12.57 16.87
N ASP A 78 9.04 -13.61 17.31
CA ASP A 78 10.07 -14.27 16.49
C ASP A 78 9.44 -14.96 15.28
N ALA A 79 8.26 -15.55 15.43
CA ALA A 79 7.49 -16.10 14.33
C ALA A 79 7.01 -15.03 13.34
N ALA A 80 6.62 -13.84 13.83
CA ALA A 80 6.24 -12.72 12.99
C ALA A 80 7.43 -12.20 12.16
N LEU A 81 8.59 -12.01 12.80
CA LEU A 81 9.82 -11.63 12.09
C LEU A 81 10.21 -12.66 11.02
N LYS A 82 10.18 -13.96 11.38
CA LYS A 82 10.48 -15.03 10.42
C LYS A 82 9.54 -15.02 9.22
N GLU A 83 8.25 -14.75 9.42
CA GLU A 83 7.28 -14.65 8.33
C GLU A 83 7.60 -13.48 7.40
N LEU A 84 7.99 -12.31 7.94
CA LEU A 84 8.42 -11.15 7.16
C LEU A 84 9.73 -11.42 6.41
N LEU A 85 10.71 -12.11 7.02
CA LEU A 85 11.95 -12.50 6.34
C LEU A 85 11.70 -13.50 5.20
N ASN A 86 10.74 -14.42 5.34
CA ASN A 86 10.34 -15.30 4.25
C ASN A 86 9.69 -14.52 3.09
N CYS A 87 8.85 -13.53 3.39
CA CYS A 87 8.29 -12.64 2.38
C CYS A 87 9.40 -11.85 1.65
N LEU A 88 10.37 -11.33 2.40
CA LEU A 88 11.53 -10.64 1.85
C LEU A 88 12.35 -11.52 0.91
N ALA A 89 12.56 -12.79 1.27
CA ALA A 89 13.26 -13.76 0.42
C ALA A 89 12.53 -13.96 -0.92
N ASP A 90 11.20 -14.01 -0.93
CA ASP A 90 10.41 -14.06 -2.16
C ASP A 90 10.48 -12.75 -2.95
N CYS A 91 10.48 -11.57 -2.31
CA CYS A 91 10.70 -10.31 -2.99
C CYS A 91 12.02 -10.31 -3.78
N SER A 92 13.11 -10.72 -3.12
CA SER A 92 14.43 -10.81 -3.75
C SER A 92 14.46 -11.82 -4.90
N ARG A 93 13.94 -13.01 -4.68
CA ARG A 93 13.90 -14.11 -5.66
C ARG A 93 13.06 -13.76 -6.90
N LEU A 94 11.95 -13.06 -6.72
CA LEU A 94 11.04 -12.63 -7.79
C LEU A 94 11.45 -11.29 -8.42
N HIS A 95 12.57 -10.70 -7.97
CA HIS A 95 13.05 -9.39 -8.41
C HIS A 95 12.05 -8.25 -8.20
N VAL A 96 11.24 -8.33 -7.15
CA VAL A 96 10.33 -7.26 -6.73
C VAL A 96 11.04 -6.38 -5.71
N SER A 97 11.31 -5.15 -6.07
CA SER A 97 12.22 -4.26 -5.34
C SER A 97 11.60 -3.54 -4.13
N ILE A 98 10.29 -3.69 -3.90
CA ILE A 98 9.58 -3.04 -2.79
C ILE A 98 8.73 -4.07 -2.05
N MET A 99 8.90 -4.11 -0.73
CA MET A 99 8.06 -4.85 0.20
C MET A 99 7.31 -3.86 1.09
N VAL A 100 5.97 -3.89 1.06
CA VAL A 100 5.13 -3.07 1.94
C VAL A 100 4.95 -3.77 3.26
N VAL A 101 5.13 -3.05 4.36
CA VAL A 101 5.06 -3.59 5.71
C VAL A 101 4.24 -2.67 6.62
N HIS A 102 3.30 -3.25 7.35
CA HIS A 102 2.62 -2.55 8.44
C HIS A 102 3.53 -2.48 9.67
N PRO A 103 3.77 -1.30 10.24
CA PRO A 103 4.54 -1.18 11.49
C PRO A 103 3.78 -1.72 12.70
N TYR A 104 2.45 -1.73 12.64
CA TYR A 104 1.54 -2.20 13.68
C TYR A 104 0.26 -2.78 13.08
N ILE A 105 -0.57 -3.41 13.89
CA ILE A 105 -1.95 -3.83 13.59
C ILE A 105 -2.75 -3.93 14.88
N GLY A 106 -3.94 -3.32 14.90
CA GLY A 106 -4.90 -3.39 16.01
C GLY A 106 -5.21 -2.04 16.63
N PHE A 107 -6.37 -1.94 17.28
CA PHE A 107 -6.89 -0.68 17.83
C PHE A 107 -6.66 -0.55 19.34
N ASP A 108 -6.31 -1.64 20.03
CA ASP A 108 -5.76 -1.61 21.40
C ASP A 108 -4.25 -1.37 21.27
N ILE A 109 -3.88 -0.11 21.08
CA ILE A 109 -2.50 0.27 20.74
C ILE A 109 -1.65 0.22 22.02
N GLU A 110 -0.68 -0.69 22.03
CA GLU A 110 0.34 -0.79 23.07
C GLU A 110 1.54 0.09 22.67
N PRO A 111 2.25 0.72 23.62
CA PRO A 111 3.43 1.52 23.31
C PRO A 111 4.50 0.73 22.57
N PRO A 112 5.23 1.35 21.63
CA PRO A 112 6.35 0.70 20.97
C PRO A 112 7.47 0.35 21.95
N THR A 113 8.22 -0.74 21.65
CA THR A 113 9.27 -1.29 22.53
C THR A 113 10.62 -1.35 21.84
N GLU A 114 11.71 -1.37 22.62
CA GLU A 114 13.07 -1.59 22.10
C GLU A 114 13.21 -2.90 21.34
N LEU A 115 12.49 -3.94 21.78
CA LEU A 115 12.49 -5.24 21.11
C LEU A 115 11.88 -5.15 19.70
N GLY A 116 10.79 -4.37 19.55
CA GLY A 116 10.20 -4.12 18.24
C GLY A 116 11.14 -3.34 17.33
N ILE A 117 11.81 -2.31 17.86
CA ILE A 117 12.85 -1.57 17.12
C ILE A 117 13.94 -2.54 16.62
N GLN A 118 14.45 -3.42 17.47
CA GLN A 118 15.48 -4.39 17.09
C GLN A 118 15.00 -5.34 16.00
N ARG A 119 13.81 -5.94 16.12
CA ARG A 119 13.27 -6.87 15.11
C ARG A 119 13.00 -6.19 13.76
N PHE A 120 12.43 -4.99 13.76
CA PHE A 120 12.28 -4.25 12.51
C PHE A 120 13.62 -3.79 11.94
N GLY A 121 14.61 -3.50 12.79
CA GLY A 121 15.99 -3.23 12.38
C GLY A 121 16.60 -4.42 11.65
N GLU A 122 16.46 -5.65 12.19
CA GLU A 122 16.91 -6.89 11.54
C GLU A 122 16.26 -7.07 10.16
N LEU A 123 14.94 -6.84 10.05
CA LEU A 123 14.25 -6.91 8.77
C LEU A 123 14.78 -5.88 7.77
N ILE A 124 15.00 -4.63 8.21
CA ILE A 124 15.48 -3.54 7.36
C ILE A 124 16.91 -3.82 6.88
N GLU A 125 17.80 -4.32 7.74
CA GLU A 125 19.16 -4.69 7.36
C GLU A 125 19.17 -5.84 6.35
N ALA A 126 18.38 -6.90 6.60
CA ALA A 126 18.21 -8.00 5.67
C ALA A 126 17.67 -7.55 4.31
N ALA A 127 16.79 -6.54 4.29
CA ALA A 127 16.28 -5.96 3.05
C ALA A 127 17.36 -5.23 2.25
N GLY A 128 18.28 -4.54 2.93
CA GLY A 128 19.45 -3.92 2.31
C GLY A 128 20.34 -4.96 1.62
N ASP A 129 20.63 -6.07 2.29
CA ASP A 129 21.43 -7.18 1.75
C ASP A 129 20.74 -7.85 0.56
N ALA A 130 19.42 -7.92 0.58
CA ALA A 130 18.59 -8.49 -0.49
C ALA A 130 18.33 -7.53 -1.66
N ASN A 131 18.81 -6.28 -1.60
CA ASN A 131 18.50 -5.20 -2.55
C ASN A 131 16.99 -4.95 -2.72
N VAL A 132 16.24 -5.06 -1.61
CA VAL A 132 14.81 -4.77 -1.51
C VAL A 132 14.62 -3.56 -0.60
N LYS A 133 13.64 -2.72 -0.89
CA LYS A 133 13.25 -1.59 -0.04
C LYS A 133 12.03 -1.95 0.78
N ILE A 134 12.08 -1.65 2.08
CA ILE A 134 10.90 -1.74 2.94
C ILE A 134 10.15 -0.42 2.86
N ALA A 135 8.89 -0.47 2.45
CA ALA A 135 7.97 0.66 2.48
C ALA A 135 7.01 0.49 3.65
N PHE A 136 7.23 1.21 4.75
CA PHE A 136 6.30 1.20 5.87
C PHE A 136 5.06 2.02 5.54
N GLU A 137 3.89 1.43 5.77
CA GLU A 137 2.61 2.04 5.47
C GLU A 137 2.04 2.77 6.69
N ASN A 138 1.39 3.91 6.45
CA ASN A 138 0.62 4.59 7.49
C ASN A 138 -0.66 3.82 7.79
N VAL A 139 -0.67 3.19 8.93
CA VAL A 139 -1.78 2.42 9.48
C VAL A 139 -2.14 2.95 10.87
N GLU A 140 -2.93 2.24 11.65
CA GLU A 140 -3.09 2.52 13.08
C GLU A 140 -1.75 2.37 13.83
N GLY A 141 -1.60 3.02 14.99
CA GLY A 141 -0.35 3.00 15.75
C GLY A 141 0.76 3.86 15.15
N GLU A 142 0.45 5.10 14.84
CA GLU A 142 1.37 6.05 14.20
C GLU A 142 2.69 6.23 14.95
N GLU A 143 2.67 6.13 16.28
CA GLU A 143 3.87 6.19 17.13
C GLU A 143 4.88 5.08 16.82
N HIS A 144 4.44 3.92 16.36
CA HIS A 144 5.32 2.82 15.91
C HIS A 144 6.03 3.20 14.60
N LEU A 145 5.28 3.78 13.66
CA LEU A 145 5.83 4.30 12.41
C LEU A 145 6.85 5.41 12.68
N ALA A 146 6.48 6.40 13.52
CA ALA A 146 7.34 7.52 13.86
C ALA A 146 8.65 7.07 14.48
N LEU A 147 8.60 6.09 15.39
CA LEU A 147 9.79 5.56 16.06
C LEU A 147 10.71 4.82 15.09
N LEU A 148 10.17 4.01 14.18
CA LEU A 148 10.95 3.35 13.14
C LEU A 148 11.66 4.37 12.23
N PHE A 149 10.97 5.45 11.84
CA PHE A 149 11.58 6.52 11.05
C PHE A 149 12.66 7.28 11.83
N GLN A 150 12.46 7.49 13.12
CA GLN A 150 13.48 8.11 13.99
C GLN A 150 14.76 7.26 14.03
N HIS A 151 14.66 5.95 14.14
CA HIS A 151 15.81 5.05 14.26
C HIS A 151 16.45 4.73 12.91
N TYR A 152 15.66 4.43 11.88
CA TYR A 152 16.12 3.84 10.63
C TYR A 152 15.84 4.70 9.38
N GLY A 153 15.18 5.84 9.51
CA GLY A 153 14.83 6.71 8.39
C GLY A 153 16.03 7.25 7.58
N HIS A 154 17.23 7.16 8.14
CA HIS A 154 18.47 7.52 7.45
C HIS A 154 18.92 6.45 6.44
N LEU A 155 18.46 5.20 6.56
CA LEU A 155 18.87 4.09 5.70
C LEU A 155 18.24 4.19 4.30
N PRO A 156 18.98 3.87 3.22
CA PRO A 156 18.51 4.05 1.84
C PRO A 156 17.46 3.03 1.41
N HIS A 157 17.38 1.89 2.09
CA HIS A 157 16.44 0.80 1.81
C HIS A 157 15.20 0.81 2.71
N MET A 158 15.03 1.86 3.51
CA MET A 158 13.80 2.15 4.25
C MET A 158 13.08 3.35 3.66
N GLY A 159 11.76 3.26 3.52
CA GLY A 159 10.92 4.34 3.04
C GLY A 159 9.46 4.21 3.45
N PHE A 160 8.63 5.00 2.82
CA PHE A 160 7.23 5.22 3.16
C PHE A 160 6.30 4.75 2.04
N CYS A 161 5.24 4.06 2.40
CA CYS A 161 4.05 3.82 1.58
C CYS A 161 2.93 4.71 2.09
N TRP A 162 2.45 5.63 1.26
CA TRP A 162 1.35 6.50 1.63
C TRP A 162 0.01 5.90 1.23
N ASP A 163 -0.78 5.47 2.23
CA ASP A 163 -2.18 5.11 2.03
C ASP A 163 -3.09 6.31 2.32
N THR A 164 -3.86 6.70 1.29
CA THR A 164 -4.74 7.86 1.36
C THR A 164 -6.01 7.59 2.17
N GLY A 165 -6.52 6.36 2.16
CA GLY A 165 -7.67 5.96 2.94
C GLY A 165 -7.36 5.84 4.43
N HIS A 166 -6.21 5.24 4.77
CA HIS A 166 -5.73 5.18 6.15
C HIS A 166 -5.50 6.59 6.72
N GLU A 167 -4.98 7.52 5.93
CA GLU A 167 -4.85 8.92 6.36
C GLU A 167 -6.23 9.50 6.74
N MET A 168 -7.29 9.18 5.99
CA MET A 168 -8.64 9.67 6.26
C MET A 168 -9.30 9.02 7.46
N CYS A 169 -9.04 7.72 7.73
CA CYS A 169 -9.73 6.99 8.81
C CYS A 169 -8.84 6.66 10.01
N TYR A 170 -7.56 6.27 9.83
CA TYR A 170 -6.70 5.82 10.91
C TYR A 170 -5.81 6.94 11.48
N ASN A 171 -5.36 7.85 10.62
CA ASN A 171 -4.46 8.93 11.03
C ASN A 171 -5.19 10.28 11.26
N HIS A 172 -6.49 10.29 11.43
CA HIS A 172 -7.27 11.48 11.77
C HIS A 172 -7.04 12.67 10.82
N HIS A 173 -6.86 12.42 9.52
CA HIS A 173 -6.51 13.41 8.49
C HIS A 173 -5.19 14.15 8.73
N GLN A 174 -4.29 13.58 9.53
CA GLN A 174 -2.94 14.14 9.68
C GLN A 174 -2.21 14.05 8.33
N ASP A 175 -1.52 15.13 7.95
CA ASP A 175 -0.73 15.15 6.71
C ASP A 175 0.51 14.26 6.81
N MET A 176 0.35 12.98 6.47
CA MET A 176 1.42 11.97 6.53
C MET A 176 2.53 12.27 5.51
N LEU A 177 2.22 12.93 4.39
CA LEU A 177 3.26 13.37 3.46
C LEU A 177 4.11 14.50 4.01
N ALA A 178 3.55 15.42 4.81
CA ALA A 178 4.35 16.45 5.48
C ALA A 178 5.41 15.83 6.39
N LEU A 179 5.14 14.68 7.00
CA LEU A 179 6.06 13.97 7.88
C LEU A 179 7.09 13.11 7.12
N TYR A 180 6.65 12.34 6.11
CA TYR A 180 7.43 11.24 5.56
C TYR A 180 7.70 11.32 4.05
N SER A 181 7.30 12.39 3.34
CA SER A 181 7.46 12.50 1.88
C SER A 181 8.90 12.40 1.39
N HIS A 182 9.87 12.80 2.20
CA HIS A 182 11.29 12.68 1.87
C HIS A 182 11.76 11.21 1.71
N LYS A 183 10.93 10.26 2.11
CA LYS A 183 11.12 8.81 2.02
C LYS A 183 10.00 8.10 1.25
N LEU A 184 9.15 8.84 0.54
CA LEU A 184 8.04 8.26 -0.21
C LEU A 184 8.54 7.34 -1.32
N LEU A 185 8.26 6.05 -1.21
CA LEU A 185 8.60 5.02 -2.18
C LEU A 185 7.42 4.67 -3.08
N MET A 186 6.23 4.65 -2.52
CA MET A 186 5.01 4.26 -3.22
C MET A 186 3.75 4.77 -2.54
N THR A 187 2.63 4.53 -3.18
CA THR A 187 1.31 4.93 -2.68
C THR A 187 0.36 3.74 -2.67
N HIS A 188 -0.58 3.72 -1.73
CA HIS A 188 -1.82 2.97 -1.79
C HIS A 188 -2.98 3.98 -1.86
N ILE A 189 -3.44 4.24 -3.07
CA ILE A 189 -4.48 5.24 -3.34
C ILE A 189 -5.84 4.57 -3.30
N ASN A 190 -6.68 5.03 -2.40
CA ASN A 190 -8.09 4.66 -2.32
C ASN A 190 -8.89 5.83 -1.73
N ASP A 191 -10.20 5.78 -1.85
CA ASP A 191 -11.09 6.73 -1.19
C ASP A 191 -11.67 6.14 0.10
N ASN A 192 -12.14 7.00 0.96
CA ASN A 192 -12.69 6.62 2.26
C ASN A 192 -13.79 7.60 2.68
N LEU A 193 -14.53 7.27 3.73
CA LEU A 193 -15.56 8.14 4.35
C LEU A 193 -15.15 8.66 5.73
N GLY A 194 -13.89 8.39 6.14
CA GLY A 194 -13.41 8.73 7.46
C GLY A 194 -13.97 7.81 8.55
N ILE A 195 -13.87 8.25 9.79
CA ILE A 195 -14.33 7.51 10.97
C ILE A 195 -15.84 7.49 11.00
N SER A 196 -16.44 6.30 11.12
CA SER A 196 -17.90 6.14 11.12
C SER A 196 -18.54 6.38 12.48
N SER A 197 -17.80 6.27 13.55
CA SER A 197 -18.29 6.43 14.92
C SER A 197 -18.39 7.92 15.32
N PHE A 198 -19.49 8.32 15.93
CA PHE A 198 -19.70 9.70 16.42
C PHE A 198 -18.80 10.05 17.62
N ASP A 199 -18.32 9.05 18.36
CA ASP A 199 -17.41 9.23 19.50
C ASP A 199 -15.92 9.15 19.10
N GLY A 200 -15.65 9.01 17.79
CA GLY A 200 -14.28 9.00 17.26
C GLY A 200 -13.55 7.67 17.41
N ILE A 201 -14.25 6.59 17.82
CA ILE A 201 -13.65 5.27 17.91
C ILE A 201 -13.38 4.72 16.51
N ILE A 202 -12.12 4.43 16.24
CA ILE A 202 -11.66 3.85 14.97
C ILE A 202 -11.80 2.34 15.02
N THR A 203 -12.22 1.74 13.92
CA THR A 203 -12.34 0.28 13.76
C THR A 203 -11.88 -0.17 12.39
N ALA A 204 -11.59 -1.47 12.24
CA ALA A 204 -11.27 -2.07 10.94
C ALA A 204 -12.39 -1.91 9.88
N SER A 205 -13.61 -1.55 10.28
CA SER A 205 -14.72 -1.29 9.37
C SER A 205 -14.67 0.11 8.75
N ASP A 206 -13.76 0.98 9.20
CA ASP A 206 -13.59 2.33 8.67
C ASP A 206 -12.62 2.37 7.48
N ASP A 207 -11.78 1.35 7.31
CA ASP A 207 -10.90 1.17 6.17
C ASP A 207 -11.66 0.57 4.97
N LEU A 208 -12.19 1.42 4.08
CA LEU A 208 -13.18 1.02 3.09
C LEU A 208 -12.59 0.64 1.72
N HIS A 209 -11.41 1.12 1.37
CA HIS A 209 -10.79 0.92 0.05
C HIS A 209 -11.72 1.22 -1.13
N LEU A 210 -12.40 2.38 -1.08
CA LEU A 210 -13.34 2.81 -2.12
C LEU A 210 -12.60 3.21 -3.41
N LEU A 211 -13.32 3.13 -4.53
CA LEU A 211 -12.86 3.75 -5.76
C LEU A 211 -12.67 5.27 -5.57
N PRO A 212 -11.62 5.87 -6.16
CA PRO A 212 -11.48 7.32 -6.16
C PRO A 212 -12.76 8.04 -6.59
N PHE A 213 -13.14 9.10 -5.87
CA PHE A 213 -14.35 9.91 -6.02
C PHE A 213 -15.65 9.28 -5.51
N ASP A 214 -15.59 8.19 -4.76
CA ASP A 214 -16.76 7.59 -4.10
C ASP A 214 -16.80 7.91 -2.60
N GLY A 215 -15.78 8.56 -2.07
CA GLY A 215 -15.66 8.98 -0.68
C GLY A 215 -15.53 10.50 -0.52
N ILE A 216 -14.78 10.89 0.52
CA ILE A 216 -14.57 12.29 0.90
C ILE A 216 -13.18 12.83 0.50
N GLY A 217 -12.39 12.04 -0.24
CA GLY A 217 -11.03 12.41 -0.64
C GLY A 217 -10.98 13.69 -1.46
N ASP A 218 -10.18 14.67 -1.02
CA ASP A 218 -9.87 15.87 -1.79
C ASP A 218 -8.78 15.56 -2.83
N TRP A 219 -9.22 15.12 -4.00
CA TRP A 219 -8.35 14.66 -5.08
C TRP A 219 -7.47 15.76 -5.69
N GLU A 220 -7.86 17.02 -5.60
CA GLU A 220 -7.01 18.16 -5.99
C GLU A 220 -5.86 18.30 -5.00
N ASN A 221 -6.16 18.30 -3.70
CA ASN A 221 -5.16 18.38 -2.64
C ASN A 221 -4.24 17.16 -2.62
N ILE A 222 -4.77 15.94 -2.77
CA ILE A 222 -3.97 14.70 -2.85
C ILE A 222 -2.95 14.80 -4.00
N ALA A 223 -3.38 15.19 -5.19
CA ALA A 223 -2.49 15.34 -6.34
C ALA A 223 -1.47 16.49 -6.13
N GLU A 224 -1.91 17.63 -5.57
CA GLU A 224 -1.03 18.75 -5.28
C GLU A 224 0.07 18.39 -4.28
N ARG A 225 -0.25 17.65 -3.22
CA ARG A 225 0.75 17.18 -2.23
C ARG A 225 1.79 16.27 -2.90
N LEU A 226 1.38 15.29 -3.71
CA LEU A 226 2.30 14.45 -4.48
C LEU A 226 3.17 15.27 -5.44
N ASN A 227 2.59 16.31 -6.08
CA ASN A 227 3.33 17.21 -6.97
C ASN A 227 4.36 18.04 -6.21
N ARG A 228 3.97 18.61 -5.07
CA ARG A 228 4.85 19.42 -4.20
C ARG A 228 6.07 18.63 -3.75
N HIS A 229 5.91 17.34 -3.48
CA HIS A 229 7.00 16.46 -3.07
C HIS A 229 7.70 15.76 -4.25
N CYS A 230 7.40 16.17 -5.49
CA CYS A 230 8.04 15.64 -6.71
C CYS A 230 8.01 14.12 -6.80
N PHE A 231 6.92 13.47 -6.37
CA PHE A 231 6.81 12.03 -6.48
C PHE A 231 6.69 11.60 -7.94
N GLU A 232 7.64 10.80 -8.41
CA GLU A 232 7.72 10.32 -9.80
C GLU A 232 7.38 8.83 -9.95
N GLY A 233 7.12 8.14 -8.83
CA GLY A 233 6.75 6.73 -8.84
C GLY A 233 5.37 6.45 -9.43
N PRO A 234 5.02 5.18 -9.65
CA PRO A 234 3.67 4.79 -10.05
C PRO A 234 2.62 5.24 -9.02
N LEU A 235 1.46 5.69 -9.50
CA LEU A 235 0.28 5.80 -8.65
C LEU A 235 -0.30 4.40 -8.51
N THR A 236 -0.23 3.86 -7.32
CA THR A 236 -0.70 2.50 -7.02
C THR A 236 -1.98 2.58 -6.23
N PHE A 237 -3.02 1.96 -6.77
CA PHE A 237 -4.36 1.96 -6.19
C PHE A 237 -4.57 0.67 -5.40
N GLU A 238 -5.12 0.77 -4.19
CA GLU A 238 -5.52 -0.35 -3.35
C GLU A 238 -7.03 -0.32 -3.16
N LEU A 239 -7.74 -1.15 -3.89
CA LEU A 239 -9.18 -1.09 -4.04
C LEU A 239 -9.85 -2.41 -3.63
N SER A 240 -11.12 -2.34 -3.23
CA SER A 240 -11.94 -3.49 -2.87
C SER A 240 -13.29 -3.45 -3.56
N VAL A 241 -13.77 -4.60 -4.03
CA VAL A 241 -15.16 -4.76 -4.47
C VAL A 241 -16.09 -5.15 -3.32
N SER A 242 -15.53 -5.52 -2.16
CA SER A 242 -16.30 -6.01 -1.03
C SER A 242 -16.51 -4.92 0.01
N SER A 243 -17.73 -4.79 0.51
CA SER A 243 -18.02 -3.97 1.66
C SER A 243 -17.44 -4.59 2.93
N LYS A 244 -16.97 -3.74 3.86
CA LYS A 244 -16.59 -4.19 5.21
C LYS A 244 -17.82 -4.64 5.97
N ARG A 245 -17.62 -5.42 7.04
CA ARG A 245 -18.71 -5.95 7.87
C ARG A 245 -19.61 -4.82 8.39
N GLY A 246 -20.90 -4.90 8.14
CA GLY A 246 -21.88 -3.88 8.53
C GLY A 246 -21.85 -2.61 7.68
N ARG A 247 -21.09 -2.59 6.58
CA ARG A 247 -21.02 -1.48 5.62
C ARG A 247 -21.61 -1.95 4.29
N HIS A 248 -22.05 -1.01 3.44
CA HIS A 248 -22.71 -1.29 2.16
C HIS A 248 -22.12 -0.49 0.99
N ASN A 249 -20.99 0.14 1.20
CA ASN A 249 -20.40 1.12 0.29
C ASN A 249 -19.99 0.50 -1.06
N ASN A 250 -19.52 -0.76 -1.06
CA ASN A 250 -19.05 -1.48 -2.24
C ASN A 250 -20.05 -2.52 -2.77
N ASP A 251 -21.26 -2.63 -2.21
CA ASP A 251 -22.22 -3.67 -2.59
C ASP A 251 -22.57 -3.66 -4.10
N ILE A 252 -22.61 -2.47 -4.71
CA ILE A 252 -22.84 -2.32 -6.16
C ILE A 252 -21.69 -2.92 -6.98
N TYR A 253 -20.47 -2.89 -6.46
CA TYR A 253 -19.28 -3.40 -7.13
C TYR A 253 -19.13 -4.91 -6.96
N ALA A 254 -19.57 -5.46 -5.84
CA ALA A 254 -19.56 -6.91 -5.60
C ALA A 254 -20.38 -7.72 -6.61
N GLN A 255 -21.35 -7.07 -7.27
CA GLN A 255 -22.19 -7.68 -8.30
C GLN A 255 -21.77 -7.29 -9.73
N MET A 256 -20.78 -6.42 -9.87
CA MET A 256 -20.32 -5.96 -11.17
C MET A 256 -19.41 -6.99 -11.83
N PRO A 257 -19.56 -7.26 -13.15
CA PRO A 257 -18.59 -8.09 -13.84
C PRO A 257 -17.15 -7.57 -13.64
N PRO A 258 -16.16 -8.43 -13.39
CA PRO A 258 -14.77 -8.05 -13.13
C PRO A 258 -14.18 -7.07 -14.15
N GLU A 259 -14.45 -7.27 -15.43
CA GLU A 259 -14.00 -6.39 -16.50
C GLU A 259 -14.58 -4.96 -16.35
N GLN A 260 -15.86 -4.85 -16.05
CA GLN A 260 -16.51 -3.54 -15.85
C GLN A 260 -15.94 -2.83 -14.64
N TYR A 261 -15.70 -3.55 -13.54
CA TYR A 261 -15.09 -2.95 -12.34
C TYR A 261 -13.67 -2.46 -12.64
N LEU A 262 -12.83 -3.26 -13.29
CA LEU A 262 -11.45 -2.87 -13.61
C LEU A 262 -11.40 -1.73 -14.63
N CYS A 263 -12.31 -1.68 -15.61
CA CYS A 263 -12.44 -0.54 -16.51
C CYS A 263 -12.82 0.75 -15.75
N LEU A 264 -13.76 0.65 -14.80
CA LEU A 264 -14.15 1.78 -13.96
C LEU A 264 -12.98 2.22 -13.06
N ALA A 265 -12.28 1.29 -12.42
CA ALA A 265 -11.11 1.57 -11.60
C ALA A 265 -10.02 2.28 -12.42
N TYR A 266 -9.73 1.81 -13.64
CA TYR A 266 -8.78 2.46 -14.52
C TYR A 266 -9.20 3.87 -14.95
N ALA A 267 -10.48 4.07 -15.29
CA ALA A 267 -11.00 5.39 -15.61
C ALA A 267 -10.86 6.38 -14.43
N ARG A 268 -11.12 5.92 -13.19
CA ARG A 268 -10.93 6.71 -11.96
C ARG A 268 -9.45 6.99 -11.72
N ALA A 269 -8.58 6.02 -11.89
CA ALA A 269 -7.13 6.17 -11.80
C ALA A 269 -6.59 7.21 -12.81
N CYS A 270 -7.06 7.19 -14.05
CA CYS A 270 -6.73 8.20 -15.06
C CYS A 270 -7.19 9.61 -14.66
N ARG A 271 -8.36 9.75 -14.01
CA ARG A 271 -8.83 11.04 -13.50
C ARG A 271 -7.94 11.59 -12.38
N VAL A 272 -7.44 10.72 -11.49
CA VAL A 272 -6.46 11.11 -10.46
C VAL A 272 -5.14 11.52 -11.13
N ALA A 273 -4.64 10.71 -12.05
CA ALA A 273 -3.41 11.01 -12.78
C ALA A 273 -3.46 12.33 -13.57
N ALA A 274 -4.62 12.67 -14.13
CA ALA A 274 -4.82 13.93 -14.87
C ALA A 274 -4.67 15.19 -14.00
N LYS A 275 -4.80 15.07 -12.66
CA LYS A 275 -4.56 16.14 -11.71
C LYS A 275 -3.08 16.32 -11.34
N ARG A 276 -2.24 15.35 -11.72
CA ARG A 276 -0.80 15.46 -11.55
C ARG A 276 -0.23 16.47 -12.54
N GLY A 277 0.41 17.53 -12.01
CA GLY A 277 1.10 18.51 -12.83
C GLY A 277 2.33 17.89 -13.50
N ILE A 278 2.65 18.38 -14.70
CA ILE A 278 3.96 18.12 -15.33
C ILE A 278 4.95 19.07 -14.67
N TYR A 279 5.51 18.68 -13.53
CA TYR A 279 6.54 19.45 -12.84
C TYR A 279 7.89 19.09 -13.47
N GLY A 280 8.46 20.02 -14.21
CA GLY A 280 9.76 19.91 -14.88
C GLY A 280 9.92 20.83 -16.08
N LEU A 281 8.86 21.51 -16.51
CA LEU A 281 8.94 22.43 -17.65
C LEU A 281 8.88 23.93 -17.28
N SER A 282 8.85 24.30 -16.01
CA SER A 282 8.66 25.70 -15.60
C SER A 282 9.75 26.32 -14.73
N SER A 283 10.95 25.75 -14.67
CA SER A 283 12.05 26.35 -13.89
C SER A 283 13.38 26.51 -14.66
N HIS A 284 13.30 26.79 -15.97
CA HIS A 284 14.43 27.34 -16.71
C HIS A 284 13.91 28.48 -17.58
N ASN A 285 13.63 29.60 -16.94
CA ASN A 285 13.67 30.94 -17.54
C ASN A 285 14.31 31.90 -16.56
#